data_372722dd24bf4bd891d705d7126816b3
#
_entry.id   372722dd24bf4bd891d705d7126816b3
#
_cell.length_a   1.000
_cell.length_b   1.000
_cell.length_c   1.000
_cell.angle_alpha   90.00
_cell.angle_beta   90.00
_cell.angle_gamma   90.00
#
_symmetry.space_group_name_H-M   'P 1'
#
loop_
_entity.id
_entity.type
_entity.pdbx_description
1 polymer ?
#
loop_
_entity_poly.entity_id
_entity_poly.type
_entity_poly.pdbx_seq_one_letter_code
_entity_poly.pdbx_strand_id
1 'polypeptide(L)'
;MEFGLYSELQSWPGKTPAQVYREALAQVVHGEESGFDVYSIIEHYCFPEFSISANPLAFFAAAAQRTSRIRFRTLLHNLPAHNPVVLASQIAAADLLMDGRYEFGVGRGHGWLPPKIGVPLLETQPRFEEAVELLLAALENPRFSHEGDFWNVDDSHLAPFPERRYRIFVGGTSDSTYVRAGERGWAIAVPPLLPYEWLRKPLDLYREACAANGHEPDIVWIHACHLDDDRDVARRDAEQAIRRFMLAQKVALPEAAPAEELVASGYGFYATGILESFSEMPYEAMIDDDIVWVGTPDEVAERIQAVVEQCEGLTEVAITTNMGGIEHWKALKTQQLFAEQVMPRFRAPVAAVAG
;
A
#
# COMPACT_ATOMS: atom_id res chain seq x y z
N MET A 1 -11.94 10.61 -9.82
CA MET A 1 -10.78 10.09 -9.07
C MET A 1 -11.27 9.37 -7.82
N GLU A 2 -10.69 8.22 -7.48
CA GLU A 2 -10.99 7.48 -6.24
C GLU A 2 -10.14 7.99 -5.08
N PHE A 3 -10.62 7.74 -3.85
CA PHE A 3 -9.91 8.10 -2.63
C PHE A 3 -9.81 6.90 -1.69
N GLY A 4 -8.59 6.58 -1.29
CA GLY A 4 -8.27 5.47 -0.40
C GLY A 4 -7.74 5.90 0.96
N LEU A 5 -7.83 4.96 1.89
CA LEU A 5 -7.07 4.98 3.15
C LEU A 5 -5.99 3.89 3.07
N TYR A 6 -4.80 4.22 3.52
CA TYR A 6 -3.69 3.26 3.66
C TYR A 6 -3.21 3.20 5.10
N SER A 7 -2.86 2.04 5.58
CA SER A 7 -2.35 1.85 6.94
C SER A 7 -1.23 0.81 7.01
N GLU A 8 -0.23 1.10 7.80
CA GLU A 8 0.84 0.16 8.14
C GLU A 8 0.57 -0.57 9.47
N LEU A 9 -0.48 -0.21 10.21
CA LEU A 9 -0.80 -0.75 11.53
C LEU A 9 0.43 -0.73 12.47
N GLN A 10 1.05 0.43 12.62
CA GLN A 10 2.23 0.61 13.45
C GLN A 10 1.90 0.49 14.94
N SER A 11 2.74 -0.22 15.70
CA SER A 11 2.60 -0.39 17.15
C SER A 11 3.71 0.35 17.89
N TRP A 12 3.36 1.46 18.50
CA TRP A 12 4.25 2.31 19.27
C TRP A 12 3.91 2.27 20.78
N PRO A 13 4.87 2.58 21.70
CA PRO A 13 4.58 2.68 23.11
C PRO A 13 3.38 3.61 23.40
N GLY A 14 2.48 3.15 24.24
CA GLY A 14 1.24 3.84 24.60
C GLY A 14 -0.01 3.22 24.00
N LYS A 15 0.12 2.31 23.02
CA LYS A 15 -1.01 1.52 22.47
C LYS A 15 -0.67 0.04 22.45
N THR A 16 -1.60 -0.79 22.90
CA THR A 16 -1.45 -2.25 22.73
C THR A 16 -1.77 -2.67 21.29
N PRO A 17 -1.22 -3.79 20.79
CA PRO A 17 -1.60 -4.34 19.48
C PRO A 17 -3.12 -4.49 19.30
N ALA A 18 -3.81 -4.93 20.35
CA ALA A 18 -5.28 -5.06 20.32
C ALA A 18 -6.00 -3.71 20.18
N GLN A 19 -5.45 -2.62 20.71
CA GLN A 19 -5.97 -1.28 20.49
C GLN A 19 -5.73 -0.81 19.06
N VAL A 20 -4.52 -1.02 18.50
CA VAL A 20 -4.20 -0.68 17.11
C VAL A 20 -5.19 -1.34 16.15
N TYR A 21 -5.44 -2.64 16.31
CA TYR A 21 -6.41 -3.37 15.46
C TYR A 21 -7.85 -2.85 15.63
N ARG A 22 -8.30 -2.59 16.88
CA ARG A 22 -9.67 -2.05 17.12
C ARG A 22 -9.84 -0.65 16.53
N GLU A 23 -8.85 0.22 16.69
CA GLU A 23 -8.86 1.57 16.13
C GLU A 23 -8.85 1.53 14.60
N ALA A 24 -8.05 0.66 13.99
CA ALA A 24 -8.03 0.48 12.55
C ALA A 24 -9.37 -0.03 12.00
N LEU A 25 -10.01 -1.01 12.65
CA LEU A 25 -11.36 -1.46 12.28
C LEU A 25 -12.39 -0.33 12.37
N ALA A 26 -12.31 0.53 13.39
CA ALA A 26 -13.19 1.70 13.50
C ALA A 26 -12.90 2.74 12.41
N GLN A 27 -11.63 2.91 12.01
CA GLN A 27 -11.24 3.80 10.91
C GLN A 27 -11.73 3.30 9.55
N VAL A 28 -11.82 1.98 9.33
CA VAL A 28 -12.45 1.42 8.12
C VAL A 28 -13.92 1.80 8.03
N VAL A 29 -14.68 1.62 9.14
CA VAL A 29 -16.11 1.97 9.20
C VAL A 29 -16.29 3.46 8.98
N HIS A 30 -15.56 4.28 9.71
CA HIS A 30 -15.61 5.74 9.55
C HIS A 30 -15.22 6.18 8.13
N GLY A 31 -14.22 5.52 7.52
CA GLY A 31 -13.83 5.79 6.14
C GLY A 31 -14.96 5.51 5.14
N GLU A 32 -15.68 4.38 5.30
CA GLU A 32 -16.86 4.10 4.47
C GLU A 32 -17.96 5.15 4.67
N GLU A 33 -18.26 5.51 5.92
CA GLU A 33 -19.26 6.52 6.26
C GLU A 33 -18.90 7.89 5.70
N SER A 34 -17.62 8.24 5.73
CA SER A 34 -17.07 9.48 5.16
C SER A 34 -16.96 9.46 3.63
N GLY A 35 -17.18 8.32 2.99
CA GLY A 35 -17.20 8.22 1.53
C GLY A 35 -15.91 7.79 0.87
N PHE A 36 -14.90 7.29 1.59
CA PHE A 36 -13.74 6.67 0.98
C PHE A 36 -14.11 5.41 0.18
N ASP A 37 -13.34 5.14 -0.87
CA ASP A 37 -13.62 4.07 -1.84
C ASP A 37 -12.87 2.77 -1.49
N VAL A 38 -11.68 2.88 -0.89
CA VAL A 38 -10.77 1.76 -0.62
C VAL A 38 -10.10 1.90 0.74
N TYR A 39 -9.90 0.79 1.44
CA TYR A 39 -9.01 0.70 2.60
C TYR A 39 -7.91 -0.31 2.32
N SER A 40 -6.67 0.14 2.38
CA SER A 40 -5.48 -0.66 2.08
C SER A 40 -4.63 -0.86 3.33
N ILE A 41 -4.05 -2.05 3.50
CA ILE A 41 -3.01 -2.31 4.51
C ILE A 41 -1.84 -3.08 3.92
N ILE A 42 -0.67 -2.85 4.51
CA ILE A 42 0.54 -3.62 4.19
C ILE A 42 0.47 -5.01 4.83
N GLU A 43 1.19 -5.98 4.26
CA GLU A 43 1.53 -7.23 4.93
C GLU A 43 2.97 -7.15 5.43
N HIS A 44 3.19 -7.29 6.74
CA HIS A 44 4.52 -7.20 7.32
C HIS A 44 4.62 -7.95 8.64
N TYR A 45 5.84 -8.40 8.99
CA TYR A 45 6.15 -9.24 10.15
C TYR A 45 7.37 -8.70 10.91
N CYS A 46 7.55 -9.15 12.15
CA CYS A 46 8.77 -9.06 12.97
C CYS A 46 9.13 -7.66 13.51
N PHE A 47 8.69 -6.57 12.93
CA PHE A 47 9.05 -5.21 13.33
C PHE A 47 7.79 -4.40 13.68
N PRO A 48 7.38 -4.39 14.97
CA PRO A 48 6.08 -3.82 15.37
C PRO A 48 5.98 -2.30 15.17
N GLU A 49 7.08 -1.57 15.28
CA GLU A 49 7.12 -0.14 15.01
C GLU A 49 6.86 0.18 13.53
N PHE A 50 7.26 -0.73 12.64
CA PHE A 50 6.94 -0.64 11.21
C PHE A 50 5.52 -1.13 10.95
N SER A 51 5.19 -2.37 11.33
CA SER A 51 3.83 -2.91 11.15
C SER A 51 3.60 -4.20 11.94
N ILE A 52 2.39 -4.34 12.47
CA ILE A 52 1.88 -5.59 13.07
C ILE A 52 0.83 -6.27 12.18
N SER A 53 0.71 -5.88 10.90
CA SER A 53 -0.26 -6.42 9.94
C SER A 53 0.22 -7.74 9.33
N ALA A 54 0.24 -8.79 10.12
CA ALA A 54 0.74 -10.10 9.68
C ALA A 54 -0.25 -10.88 8.79
N ASN A 55 -1.54 -10.55 8.82
CA ASN A 55 -2.57 -11.22 8.04
C ASN A 55 -3.66 -10.24 7.59
N PRO A 56 -3.45 -9.52 6.48
CA PRO A 56 -4.44 -8.59 5.91
C PRO A 56 -5.79 -9.24 5.63
N LEU A 57 -5.83 -10.46 5.12
CA LEU A 57 -7.08 -11.16 4.78
C LEU A 57 -7.98 -11.36 5.99
N ALA A 58 -7.41 -11.75 7.15
CA ALA A 58 -8.17 -11.89 8.39
C ALA A 58 -8.72 -10.54 8.89
N PHE A 59 -7.93 -9.47 8.79
CA PHE A 59 -8.36 -8.11 9.13
C PHE A 59 -9.51 -7.66 8.24
N PHE A 60 -9.39 -7.82 6.93
CA PHE A 60 -10.41 -7.39 5.98
C PHE A 60 -11.69 -8.22 6.08
N ALA A 61 -11.60 -9.55 6.32
CA ALA A 61 -12.78 -10.36 6.57
C ALA A 61 -13.58 -9.85 7.79
N ALA A 62 -12.90 -9.41 8.87
CA ALA A 62 -13.55 -8.80 10.03
C ALA A 62 -14.12 -7.39 9.73
N ALA A 63 -13.43 -6.58 8.93
CA ALA A 63 -13.89 -5.25 8.50
C ALA A 63 -15.11 -5.35 7.58
N ALA A 64 -15.13 -6.30 6.68
CA ALA A 64 -16.21 -6.53 5.72
C ALA A 64 -17.56 -6.81 6.37
N GLN A 65 -17.57 -7.44 7.56
CA GLN A 65 -18.79 -7.68 8.32
C GLN A 65 -19.38 -6.42 8.98
N ARG A 66 -18.71 -5.27 8.85
CA ARG A 66 -19.10 -3.97 9.43
C ARG A 66 -19.31 -2.90 8.37
N THR A 67 -19.09 -3.26 7.11
CA THR A 67 -19.12 -2.35 5.95
C THR A 67 -19.84 -3.01 4.78
N SER A 68 -20.29 -2.22 3.81
CA SER A 68 -21.08 -2.70 2.67
C SER A 68 -20.54 -2.27 1.29
N ARG A 69 -19.68 -1.26 1.24
CA ARG A 69 -19.27 -0.60 0.00
C ARG A 69 -17.77 -0.51 -0.18
N ILE A 70 -17.04 -0.12 0.86
CA ILE A 70 -15.60 0.11 0.79
C ILE A 70 -14.87 -1.15 0.35
N ARG A 71 -13.95 -1.01 -0.62
CA ARG A 71 -13.10 -2.10 -1.09
C ARG A 71 -11.91 -2.28 -0.17
N PHE A 72 -11.33 -3.45 -0.19
CA PHE A 72 -10.19 -3.85 0.63
C PHE A 72 -9.00 -4.21 -0.24
N ARG A 73 -7.81 -3.76 0.14
CA ARG A 73 -6.61 -4.01 -0.64
C ARG A 73 -5.39 -4.32 0.22
N THR A 74 -4.75 -5.46 -0.03
CA THR A 74 -3.41 -5.71 0.52
C THR A 74 -2.36 -5.04 -0.36
N LEU A 75 -1.55 -4.15 0.20
CA LEU A 75 -0.43 -3.50 -0.48
C LEU A 75 0.87 -3.70 0.31
N LEU A 76 1.62 -4.78 0.05
CA LEU A 76 1.49 -5.87 -0.91
C LEU A 76 1.55 -7.21 -0.18
N HIS A 77 1.07 -8.31 -0.79
CA HIS A 77 1.45 -9.66 -0.33
C HIS A 77 2.93 -9.92 -0.62
N ASN A 78 3.65 -10.41 0.39
CA ASN A 78 5.08 -10.76 0.28
C ASN A 78 5.23 -12.16 -0.31
N LEU A 79 5.12 -12.31 -1.62
CA LEU A 79 5.01 -13.61 -2.28
C LEU A 79 6.14 -14.61 -1.93
N PRO A 80 7.41 -14.21 -1.77
CA PRO A 80 8.45 -15.15 -1.36
C PRO A 80 8.21 -15.81 -0.01
N ALA A 81 7.34 -15.24 0.83
CA ALA A 81 6.95 -15.78 2.14
C ALA A 81 5.81 -16.80 2.07
N HIS A 82 5.13 -16.93 0.93
CA HIS A 82 3.91 -17.72 0.78
C HIS A 82 4.11 -18.94 -0.12
N ASN A 83 3.30 -20.00 0.15
CA ASN A 83 3.00 -20.97 -0.88
C ASN A 83 1.90 -20.35 -1.79
N PRO A 84 2.14 -20.18 -3.10
CA PRO A 84 1.22 -19.46 -3.98
C PRO A 84 -0.17 -20.09 -4.10
N VAL A 85 -0.28 -21.42 -4.07
CA VAL A 85 -1.56 -22.16 -4.13
C VAL A 85 -2.37 -21.96 -2.84
N VAL A 86 -1.68 -22.01 -1.70
CA VAL A 86 -2.33 -21.76 -0.40
C VAL A 86 -2.82 -20.30 -0.33
N LEU A 87 -2.00 -19.35 -0.75
CA LEU A 87 -2.39 -17.94 -0.79
C LEU A 87 -3.57 -17.71 -1.74
N ALA A 88 -3.57 -18.32 -2.95
CA ALA A 88 -4.69 -18.25 -3.87
C ALA A 88 -6.00 -18.74 -3.24
N SER A 89 -5.95 -19.87 -2.53
CA SER A 89 -7.11 -20.41 -1.80
C SER A 89 -7.59 -19.48 -0.70
N GLN A 90 -6.66 -18.86 0.04
CA GLN A 90 -6.99 -17.90 1.10
C GLN A 90 -7.59 -16.61 0.53
N ILE A 91 -7.06 -16.09 -0.59
CA ILE A 91 -7.60 -14.93 -1.30
C ILE A 91 -9.04 -15.23 -1.75
N ALA A 92 -9.27 -16.34 -2.43
CA ALA A 92 -10.59 -16.70 -2.92
C ALA A 92 -11.60 -16.87 -1.78
N ALA A 93 -11.22 -17.55 -0.68
CA ALA A 93 -12.08 -17.73 0.50
C ALA A 93 -12.36 -16.39 1.21
N ALA A 94 -11.38 -15.53 1.35
CA ALA A 94 -11.54 -14.22 1.97
C ALA A 94 -12.41 -13.28 1.14
N ASP A 95 -12.28 -13.31 -0.20
CA ASP A 95 -13.10 -12.50 -1.11
C ASP A 95 -14.60 -12.84 -1.01
N LEU A 96 -14.96 -14.11 -0.78
CA LEU A 96 -16.34 -14.50 -0.49
C LEU A 96 -16.88 -13.83 0.78
N LEU A 97 -16.03 -13.72 1.83
CA LEU A 97 -16.40 -13.04 3.07
C LEU A 97 -16.46 -11.50 2.93
N MET A 98 -15.84 -10.98 1.90
CA MET A 98 -15.82 -9.56 1.55
C MET A 98 -16.82 -9.17 0.45
N ASP A 99 -17.67 -10.10 0.02
CA ASP A 99 -18.68 -9.89 -1.02
C ASP A 99 -18.08 -9.36 -2.34
N GLY A 100 -16.91 -9.91 -2.75
CA GLY A 100 -16.23 -9.52 -3.98
C GLY A 100 -15.55 -8.15 -3.95
N ARG A 101 -15.32 -7.59 -2.76
CA ARG A 101 -14.71 -6.25 -2.58
C ARG A 101 -13.19 -6.28 -2.37
N TYR A 102 -12.53 -7.39 -2.69
CA TYR A 102 -11.09 -7.52 -2.46
C TYR A 102 -10.25 -7.25 -3.70
N GLU A 103 -9.15 -6.55 -3.53
CA GLU A 103 -8.09 -6.31 -4.50
C GLU A 103 -6.75 -6.64 -3.84
N PHE A 104 -5.70 -6.95 -4.59
CA PHE A 104 -4.41 -7.20 -3.97
C PHE A 104 -3.22 -6.77 -4.80
N GLY A 105 -2.19 -6.39 -4.10
CA GLY A 105 -0.87 -6.19 -4.66
C GLY A 105 0.06 -7.35 -4.35
N VAL A 106 1.08 -7.50 -5.17
CA VAL A 106 2.13 -8.51 -5.05
C VAL A 106 3.51 -7.86 -5.03
N GLY A 107 4.38 -8.35 -4.17
CA GLY A 107 5.73 -7.84 -4.02
C GLY A 107 6.69 -8.83 -3.39
N ARG A 108 7.97 -8.42 -3.34
CA ARG A 108 9.03 -9.21 -2.69
C ARG A 108 9.13 -8.98 -1.19
N GLY A 109 8.45 -7.97 -0.67
CA GLY A 109 8.65 -7.46 0.68
C GLY A 109 9.88 -6.54 0.80
N HIS A 110 10.05 -5.96 1.98
CA HIS A 110 11.21 -5.12 2.31
C HIS A 110 12.47 -5.94 2.44
N GLY A 111 13.65 -5.37 2.07
CA GLY A 111 14.92 -6.08 2.04
C GLY A 111 15.39 -6.65 3.39
N TRP A 112 14.87 -6.18 4.51
CA TRP A 112 15.14 -6.73 5.85
C TRP A 112 14.25 -7.93 6.22
N LEU A 113 13.12 -8.14 5.53
CA LEU A 113 12.11 -9.10 5.93
C LEU A 113 12.45 -10.55 5.56
N PRO A 114 12.89 -10.89 4.34
CA PRO A 114 13.11 -12.27 3.91
C PRO A 114 14.00 -13.08 4.85
N PRO A 115 15.16 -12.58 5.31
CA PRO A 115 16.01 -13.34 6.22
C PRO A 115 15.34 -13.65 7.57
N LYS A 116 14.43 -12.79 8.06
CA LYS A 116 13.71 -12.98 9.32
C LYS A 116 12.66 -14.08 9.27
N ILE A 117 12.20 -14.42 8.08
CA ILE A 117 11.22 -15.48 7.85
C ILE A 117 11.84 -16.71 7.18
N GLY A 118 13.17 -16.79 7.14
CA GLY A 118 13.90 -17.95 6.63
C GLY A 118 13.95 -18.05 5.10
N VAL A 119 13.75 -16.95 4.38
CA VAL A 119 13.89 -16.87 2.93
C VAL A 119 15.26 -16.25 2.60
N PRO A 120 16.15 -16.97 1.87
CA PRO A 120 17.42 -16.41 1.43
C PRO A 120 17.19 -15.18 0.55
N LEU A 121 17.95 -14.11 0.80
CA LEU A 121 17.74 -12.83 0.13
C LEU A 121 17.91 -12.93 -1.39
N LEU A 122 18.92 -13.70 -1.84
CA LEU A 122 19.19 -13.93 -3.26
C LEU A 122 18.11 -14.77 -3.97
N GLU A 123 17.30 -15.52 -3.22
CA GLU A 123 16.19 -16.30 -3.79
C GLU A 123 14.90 -15.47 -3.94
N THR A 124 14.84 -14.29 -3.36
CA THR A 124 13.57 -13.52 -3.31
C THR A 124 13.04 -13.14 -4.68
N GLN A 125 13.91 -12.78 -5.62
CA GLN A 125 13.49 -12.44 -6.99
C GLN A 125 12.99 -13.66 -7.76
N PRO A 126 13.72 -14.78 -7.88
CA PRO A 126 13.23 -15.95 -8.60
C PRO A 126 11.99 -16.57 -7.91
N ARG A 127 11.94 -16.60 -6.57
CA ARG A 127 10.71 -17.02 -5.86
C ARG A 127 9.52 -16.13 -6.17
N PHE A 128 9.72 -14.83 -6.20
CA PHE A 128 8.65 -13.89 -6.52
C PHE A 128 8.10 -14.11 -7.94
N GLU A 129 8.98 -14.28 -8.92
CA GLU A 129 8.58 -14.49 -10.31
C GLU A 129 7.78 -15.79 -10.47
N GLU A 130 8.30 -16.89 -9.95
CA GLU A 130 7.61 -18.18 -9.99
C GLU A 130 6.29 -18.15 -9.18
N ALA A 131 6.29 -17.52 -8.00
CA ALA A 131 5.09 -17.40 -7.17
C ALA A 131 3.98 -16.60 -7.86
N VAL A 132 4.32 -15.52 -8.58
CA VAL A 132 3.34 -14.75 -9.36
C VAL A 132 2.70 -15.62 -10.43
N GLU A 133 3.49 -16.36 -11.20
CA GLU A 133 2.98 -17.21 -12.27
C GLU A 133 2.04 -18.30 -11.73
N LEU A 134 2.45 -18.98 -10.69
CA LEU A 134 1.64 -20.03 -10.07
C LEU A 134 0.38 -19.47 -9.39
N LEU A 135 0.48 -18.32 -8.70
CA LEU A 135 -0.66 -17.64 -8.08
C LEU A 135 -1.72 -17.28 -9.14
N LEU A 136 -1.31 -16.67 -10.24
CA LEU A 136 -2.21 -16.31 -11.33
C LEU A 136 -2.79 -17.53 -12.02
N ALA A 137 -1.98 -18.55 -12.31
CA ALA A 137 -2.46 -19.80 -12.89
C ALA A 137 -3.56 -20.43 -12.02
N ALA A 138 -3.38 -20.44 -10.68
CA ALA A 138 -4.35 -20.97 -9.74
C ALA A 138 -5.65 -20.13 -9.67
N LEU A 139 -5.55 -18.80 -9.71
CA LEU A 139 -6.71 -17.90 -9.63
C LEU A 139 -7.51 -17.81 -10.95
N GLU A 140 -6.87 -18.06 -12.08
CA GLU A 140 -7.50 -17.89 -13.41
C GLU A 140 -7.97 -19.19 -14.04
N ASN A 141 -7.45 -20.33 -13.60
CA ASN A 141 -7.77 -21.63 -14.21
C ASN A 141 -8.38 -22.59 -13.18
N PRO A 142 -9.55 -23.18 -13.46
CA PRO A 142 -10.18 -24.18 -12.56
C PRO A 142 -9.30 -25.41 -12.29
N ARG A 143 -8.43 -25.76 -13.24
CA ARG A 143 -7.40 -26.79 -13.10
C ARG A 143 -6.07 -26.26 -13.60
N PHE A 144 -5.01 -26.55 -12.90
CA PHE A 144 -3.66 -26.07 -13.25
C PHE A 144 -2.58 -27.07 -12.82
N SER A 145 -1.47 -27.02 -13.52
CA SER A 145 -0.22 -27.68 -13.17
C SER A 145 0.91 -26.66 -13.25
N HIS A 146 1.97 -26.88 -12.51
CA HIS A 146 3.16 -26.03 -12.52
C HIS A 146 4.38 -26.90 -12.23
N GLU A 147 5.42 -26.71 -13.00
CA GLU A 147 6.73 -27.32 -12.79
C GLU A 147 7.76 -26.19 -12.72
N GLY A 148 8.33 -25.97 -11.54
CA GLY A 148 9.26 -24.87 -11.26
C GLY A 148 10.38 -25.28 -10.32
N ASP A 149 11.24 -24.31 -10.02
CA ASP A 149 12.39 -24.51 -9.12
C ASP A 149 11.98 -24.57 -7.64
N PHE A 150 10.88 -23.89 -7.27
CA PHE A 150 10.43 -23.78 -5.88
C PHE A 150 9.12 -24.52 -5.62
N TRP A 151 8.25 -24.60 -6.62
CA TRP A 151 6.95 -25.29 -6.46
C TRP A 151 6.67 -26.21 -7.64
N ASN A 152 6.23 -27.42 -7.29
CA ASN A 152 5.76 -28.40 -8.28
C ASN A 152 4.34 -28.81 -7.90
N VAL A 153 3.39 -28.62 -8.82
CA VAL A 153 1.98 -28.88 -8.64
C VAL A 153 1.46 -29.65 -9.84
N ASP A 154 0.86 -30.82 -9.60
CA ASP A 154 0.32 -31.69 -10.63
C ASP A 154 -1.19 -31.76 -10.53
N ASP A 155 -1.88 -31.49 -11.65
CA ASP A 155 -3.33 -31.58 -11.86
C ASP A 155 -4.18 -31.10 -10.65
N SER A 156 -3.86 -29.92 -10.13
CA SER A 156 -4.53 -29.35 -8.97
C SER A 156 -5.74 -28.48 -9.37
N HIS A 157 -6.59 -28.19 -8.39
CA HIS A 157 -7.70 -27.26 -8.54
C HIS A 157 -7.87 -26.42 -7.28
N LEU A 158 -8.28 -25.16 -7.47
CA LEU A 158 -8.52 -24.22 -6.37
C LEU A 158 -9.93 -24.45 -5.78
N ALA A 159 -10.03 -24.49 -4.46
CA ALA A 159 -11.31 -24.59 -3.75
C ALA A 159 -11.31 -23.67 -2.50
N PRO A 160 -12.16 -22.61 -2.46
CA PRO A 160 -13.07 -22.20 -3.54
C PRO A 160 -12.35 -21.65 -4.76
N PHE A 161 -12.97 -21.70 -5.93
CA PHE A 161 -12.48 -21.02 -7.13
C PHE A 161 -13.11 -19.63 -7.22
N PRO A 162 -12.35 -18.55 -7.56
CA PRO A 162 -12.89 -17.21 -7.62
C PRO A 162 -13.86 -17.05 -8.81
N GLU A 163 -14.93 -16.29 -8.58
CA GLU A 163 -15.95 -16.01 -9.60
C GLU A 163 -15.62 -14.78 -10.47
N ARG A 164 -14.53 -14.10 -10.17
CA ARG A 164 -14.10 -12.87 -10.86
C ARG A 164 -12.59 -12.79 -11.01
N ARG A 165 -12.15 -11.91 -11.90
CA ARG A 165 -10.74 -11.52 -11.98
C ARG A 165 -10.44 -10.42 -10.98
N TYR A 166 -9.22 -10.44 -10.45
CA TYR A 166 -8.73 -9.43 -9.51
C TYR A 166 -7.98 -8.32 -10.23
N ARG A 167 -8.14 -7.09 -9.75
CA ARG A 167 -7.22 -5.99 -10.05
C ARG A 167 -5.95 -6.21 -9.27
N ILE A 168 -4.80 -6.18 -9.95
CA ILE A 168 -3.50 -6.50 -9.36
C ILE A 168 -2.66 -5.24 -9.29
N PHE A 169 -1.98 -5.09 -8.17
CA PHE A 169 -1.09 -3.97 -7.88
C PHE A 169 0.32 -4.46 -7.66
N VAL A 170 1.27 -3.61 -8.02
CA VAL A 170 2.66 -3.73 -7.59
C VAL A 170 3.14 -2.40 -7.03
N GLY A 171 4.17 -2.45 -6.21
CA GLY A 171 4.83 -1.26 -5.70
C GLY A 171 6.32 -1.53 -5.55
N GLY A 172 7.09 -0.49 -5.53
CA GLY A 172 8.54 -0.60 -5.39
C GLY A 172 9.26 0.64 -5.90
N THR A 173 10.58 0.59 -5.88
CA THR A 173 11.46 1.69 -6.25
C THR A 173 12.33 1.39 -7.47
N SER A 174 12.26 0.16 -8.03
CA SER A 174 13.10 -0.24 -9.16
C SER A 174 12.41 0.00 -10.50
N ASP A 175 13.12 0.56 -11.47
CA ASP A 175 12.66 0.76 -12.85
C ASP A 175 12.02 -0.52 -13.44
N SER A 176 12.62 -1.69 -13.19
CA SER A 176 12.13 -2.97 -13.71
C SER A 176 10.76 -3.36 -13.17
N THR A 177 10.40 -2.96 -11.94
CA THR A 177 9.06 -3.18 -11.39
C THR A 177 8.02 -2.41 -12.17
N TYR A 178 8.30 -1.15 -12.51
CA TYR A 178 7.41 -0.28 -13.27
C TYR A 178 7.21 -0.76 -14.72
N VAL A 179 8.30 -1.11 -15.40
CA VAL A 179 8.23 -1.68 -16.75
C VAL A 179 7.37 -2.95 -16.77
N ARG A 180 7.64 -3.89 -15.88
CA ARG A 180 6.90 -5.16 -15.80
C ARG A 180 5.41 -4.95 -15.48
N ALA A 181 5.09 -3.98 -14.64
CA ALA A 181 3.70 -3.63 -14.35
C ALA A 181 2.97 -3.14 -15.59
N GLY A 182 3.60 -2.25 -16.38
CA GLY A 182 3.03 -1.75 -17.62
C GLY A 182 2.86 -2.84 -18.68
N GLU A 183 3.83 -3.74 -18.83
CA GLU A 183 3.74 -4.89 -19.72
C GLU A 183 2.55 -5.82 -19.40
N ARG A 184 2.19 -5.96 -18.12
CA ARG A 184 1.11 -6.83 -17.65
C ARG A 184 -0.23 -6.11 -17.42
N GLY A 185 -0.29 -4.80 -17.61
CA GLY A 185 -1.49 -4.00 -17.32
C GLY A 185 -1.86 -3.99 -15.82
N TRP A 186 -0.88 -4.07 -14.94
CA TRP A 186 -1.08 -3.98 -13.50
C TRP A 186 -0.99 -2.55 -13.00
N ALA A 187 -1.73 -2.25 -11.95
CA ALA A 187 -1.69 -0.95 -11.30
C ALA A 187 -0.39 -0.76 -10.50
N ILE A 188 0.09 0.47 -10.42
CA ILE A 188 1.20 0.87 -9.56
C ILE A 188 0.66 1.54 -8.30
N ALA A 189 1.06 1.04 -7.13
CA ALA A 189 0.95 1.77 -5.88
C ALA A 189 2.31 2.41 -5.57
N VAL A 190 2.40 3.73 -5.64
CA VAL A 190 3.66 4.43 -5.35
C VAL A 190 3.98 4.33 -3.86
N PRO A 191 5.25 4.12 -3.49
CA PRO A 191 5.65 4.12 -2.09
C PRO A 191 5.31 5.46 -1.43
N PRO A 192 4.79 5.47 -0.20
CA PRO A 192 4.63 6.71 0.55
C PRO A 192 6.00 7.39 0.76
N LEU A 193 6.01 8.67 1.02
CA LEU A 193 7.21 9.47 1.34
C LEU A 193 8.12 9.81 0.15
N LEU A 194 7.76 9.47 -1.08
CA LEU A 194 8.57 9.84 -2.25
C LEU A 194 7.90 10.97 -3.02
N PRO A 195 8.56 12.14 -3.17
CA PRO A 195 8.08 13.23 -4.00
C PRO A 195 8.00 12.81 -5.47
N TYR A 196 7.14 13.48 -6.24
CA TYR A 196 6.93 13.16 -7.66
C TYR A 196 8.22 13.16 -8.48
N GLU A 197 9.14 14.09 -8.22
CA GLU A 197 10.40 14.20 -8.95
C GLU A 197 11.26 12.93 -8.91
N TRP A 198 11.19 12.16 -7.82
CA TRP A 198 11.90 10.90 -7.67
C TRP A 198 11.23 9.75 -8.38
N LEU A 199 9.92 9.86 -8.59
CA LEU A 199 9.09 8.86 -9.25
C LEU A 199 8.88 9.13 -10.74
N ARG A 200 9.27 10.32 -11.23
CA ARG A 200 9.06 10.72 -12.64
C ARG A 200 9.57 9.66 -13.61
N LYS A 201 10.86 9.34 -13.54
CA LYS A 201 11.47 8.37 -14.45
C LYS A 201 10.80 7.00 -14.41
N PRO A 202 10.62 6.31 -13.25
CA PRO A 202 9.96 5.02 -13.22
C PRO A 202 8.49 5.10 -13.69
N LEU A 203 7.76 6.19 -13.41
CA LEU A 203 6.39 6.38 -13.91
C LEU A 203 6.35 6.57 -15.42
N ASP A 204 7.32 7.26 -16.03
CA ASP A 204 7.42 7.39 -17.47
C ASP A 204 7.67 6.02 -18.13
N LEU A 205 8.57 5.21 -17.58
CA LEU A 205 8.81 3.84 -18.02
C LEU A 205 7.56 2.96 -17.91
N TYR A 206 6.76 3.13 -16.86
CA TYR A 206 5.49 2.44 -16.70
C TYR A 206 4.49 2.80 -17.80
N ARG A 207 4.32 4.10 -18.07
CA ARG A 207 3.40 4.60 -19.12
C ARG A 207 3.83 4.12 -20.51
N GLU A 208 5.13 4.19 -20.81
CA GLU A 208 5.68 3.68 -22.07
C GLU A 208 5.40 2.18 -22.24
N ALA A 209 5.60 1.39 -21.18
CA ALA A 209 5.32 -0.04 -21.21
C ALA A 209 3.81 -0.32 -21.33
N CYS A 210 2.93 0.42 -20.65
CA CYS A 210 1.49 0.36 -20.84
C CYS A 210 1.10 0.61 -22.30
N ALA A 211 1.55 1.72 -22.87
CA ALA A 211 1.24 2.12 -24.24
C ALA A 211 1.71 1.08 -25.27
N ALA A 212 2.91 0.52 -25.08
CA ALA A 212 3.48 -0.51 -25.96
C ALA A 212 2.67 -1.82 -25.93
N ASN A 213 1.93 -2.10 -24.86
CA ASN A 213 1.16 -3.33 -24.67
C ASN A 213 -0.37 -3.11 -24.73
N GLY A 214 -0.83 -1.88 -25.03
CA GLY A 214 -2.26 -1.56 -25.17
C GLY A 214 -3.01 -1.48 -23.85
N HIS A 215 -2.32 -1.14 -22.77
CA HIS A 215 -2.89 -0.92 -21.44
C HIS A 215 -2.98 0.56 -21.11
N GLU A 216 -3.98 0.94 -20.30
CA GLU A 216 -4.08 2.27 -19.71
C GLU A 216 -3.30 2.34 -18.40
N PRO A 217 -2.55 3.41 -18.12
CA PRO A 217 -1.89 3.59 -16.83
C PRO A 217 -2.89 3.67 -15.67
N ASP A 218 -2.56 3.02 -14.57
CA ASP A 218 -3.39 2.94 -13.36
C ASP A 218 -2.49 3.15 -12.12
N ILE A 219 -2.50 4.37 -11.57
CA ILE A 219 -1.57 4.80 -10.52
C ILE A 219 -2.33 5.20 -9.27
N VAL A 220 -1.93 4.61 -8.14
CA VAL A 220 -2.37 4.96 -6.79
C VAL A 220 -1.27 5.75 -6.11
N TRP A 221 -1.56 7.00 -5.75
CA TRP A 221 -0.67 7.89 -5.01
C TRP A 221 -0.92 7.79 -3.52
N ILE A 222 0.08 7.37 -2.74
CA ILE A 222 -0.05 7.16 -1.30
C ILE A 222 0.77 8.21 -0.54
N HIS A 223 0.17 8.87 0.47
CA HIS A 223 0.88 9.85 1.30
C HIS A 223 0.43 9.85 2.76
N ALA A 224 1.38 10.11 3.67
CA ALA A 224 1.05 10.41 5.06
C ALA A 224 0.34 11.76 5.14
N CYS A 225 -0.83 11.82 5.81
CA CYS A 225 -1.66 13.02 5.82
C CYS A 225 -2.22 13.31 7.21
N HIS A 226 -2.14 14.58 7.64
CA HIS A 226 -2.83 15.07 8.81
C HIS A 226 -3.43 16.47 8.58
N LEU A 227 -4.69 16.63 8.90
CA LEU A 227 -5.47 17.85 8.67
C LEU A 227 -6.03 18.44 9.97
N ASP A 228 -6.03 19.75 10.04
CA ASP A 228 -6.83 20.56 10.92
C ASP A 228 -7.30 21.82 10.21
N ASP A 229 -8.37 22.47 10.67
CA ASP A 229 -8.81 23.76 10.13
C ASP A 229 -7.81 24.88 10.42
N ASP A 230 -6.97 24.69 11.45
CA ASP A 230 -5.87 25.59 11.83
C ASP A 230 -4.53 24.93 11.49
N ARG A 231 -3.73 25.61 10.66
CA ARG A 231 -2.38 25.15 10.22
C ARG A 231 -1.44 24.85 11.38
N ASP A 232 -1.40 25.72 12.39
CA ASP A 232 -0.46 25.58 13.50
C ASP A 232 -0.88 24.42 14.41
N VAL A 233 -2.19 24.18 14.51
CA VAL A 233 -2.73 22.99 15.20
C VAL A 233 -2.37 21.72 14.42
N ALA A 234 -2.59 21.69 13.12
CA ALA A 234 -2.24 20.55 12.27
C ALA A 234 -0.76 20.17 12.41
N ARG A 235 0.14 21.15 12.26
CA ARG A 235 1.58 20.94 12.34
C ARG A 235 2.01 20.45 13.72
N ARG A 236 1.57 21.09 14.79
CA ARG A 236 1.89 20.71 16.17
C ARG A 236 1.40 19.29 16.50
N ASP A 237 0.19 18.98 16.09
CA ASP A 237 -0.48 17.72 16.44
C ASP A 237 0.08 16.51 15.69
N ALA A 238 0.62 16.71 14.48
CA ALA A 238 1.21 15.67 13.65
C ALA A 238 2.70 15.42 13.94
N GLU A 239 3.45 16.40 14.47
CA GLU A 239 4.91 16.35 14.51
C GLU A 239 5.46 15.06 15.12
N GLN A 240 5.01 14.68 16.30
CA GLN A 240 5.51 13.47 16.96
C GLN A 240 5.16 12.20 16.16
N ALA A 241 3.96 12.14 15.60
CA ALA A 241 3.50 11.01 14.83
C ALA A 241 4.30 10.87 13.52
N ILE A 242 4.52 11.96 12.81
CA ILE A 242 5.34 11.99 11.59
C ILE A 242 6.79 11.58 11.88
N ARG A 243 7.41 12.10 12.93
CA ARG A 243 8.78 11.70 13.33
C ARG A 243 8.87 10.21 13.64
N ARG A 244 7.88 9.62 14.31
CA ARG A 244 7.80 8.17 14.56
C ARG A 244 7.59 7.39 13.26
N PHE A 245 6.73 7.89 12.38
CA PHE A 245 6.50 7.26 11.08
C PHE A 245 7.79 7.21 10.26
N MET A 246 8.56 8.31 10.22
CA MET A 246 9.87 8.34 9.56
C MET A 246 10.89 7.40 10.23
N LEU A 247 10.89 7.36 11.56
CA LEU A 247 11.77 6.45 12.30
C LEU A 247 11.43 4.99 12.01
N ALA A 248 10.15 4.64 11.85
CA ALA A 248 9.71 3.28 11.51
C ALA A 248 10.29 2.79 10.18
N GLN A 249 10.49 3.68 9.21
CA GLN A 249 11.02 3.31 7.90
C GLN A 249 12.46 2.76 7.95
N LYS A 250 13.21 3.04 9.01
CA LYS A 250 14.57 2.53 9.20
C LYS A 250 14.75 1.59 10.39
N VAL A 251 13.69 1.31 11.16
CA VAL A 251 13.80 0.51 12.40
C VAL A 251 14.45 -0.86 12.19
N ALA A 252 14.22 -1.44 11.03
CA ALA A 252 14.74 -2.76 10.65
C ALA A 252 16.10 -2.74 9.95
N LEU A 253 16.61 -1.57 9.54
CA LEU A 253 17.89 -1.46 8.79
C LEU A 253 19.11 -2.02 9.54
N PRO A 254 19.26 -1.85 10.87
CA PRO A 254 20.39 -2.43 11.59
C PRO A 254 20.44 -3.96 11.54
N GLU A 255 19.31 -4.60 11.22
CA GLU A 255 19.16 -6.05 11.10
C GLU A 255 19.10 -6.53 9.64
N ALA A 256 19.21 -5.60 8.68
CA ALA A 256 19.28 -5.93 7.27
C ALA A 256 20.61 -6.64 6.90
N ALA A 257 20.61 -7.30 5.76
CA ALA A 257 21.81 -7.91 5.21
C ALA A 257 22.88 -6.85 4.86
N PRO A 258 24.15 -7.23 4.72
CA PRO A 258 25.19 -6.33 4.25
C PRO A 258 24.86 -5.66 2.93
N ALA A 259 25.35 -4.43 2.72
CA ALA A 259 25.05 -3.63 1.53
C ALA A 259 25.33 -4.36 0.20
N GLU A 260 26.41 -5.13 0.13
CA GLU A 260 26.75 -5.92 -1.05
C GLU A 260 25.68 -6.97 -1.37
N GLU A 261 25.15 -7.64 -0.37
CA GLU A 261 24.10 -8.66 -0.52
C GLU A 261 22.76 -8.01 -0.89
N LEU A 262 22.41 -6.86 -0.29
CA LEU A 262 21.24 -6.07 -0.66
C LEU A 262 21.29 -5.64 -2.14
N VAL A 263 22.43 -5.15 -2.59
CA VAL A 263 22.61 -4.75 -4.00
C VAL A 263 22.50 -5.97 -4.92
N ALA A 264 23.20 -7.07 -4.60
CA ALA A 264 23.19 -8.28 -5.42
C ALA A 264 21.80 -8.92 -5.55
N SER A 265 20.96 -8.79 -4.51
CA SER A 265 19.59 -9.31 -4.48
C SER A 265 18.52 -8.33 -5.00
N GLY A 266 18.95 -7.14 -5.52
CA GLY A 266 18.04 -6.13 -6.06
C GLY A 266 17.30 -5.29 -4.98
N TYR A 267 17.84 -5.25 -3.77
CA TYR A 267 17.38 -4.39 -2.68
C TYR A 267 18.34 -3.22 -2.42
N GLY A 268 19.09 -2.81 -3.43
CA GLY A 268 20.10 -1.74 -3.31
C GLY A 268 19.57 -0.41 -2.74
N PHE A 269 18.27 -0.12 -2.89
CA PHE A 269 17.63 1.04 -2.28
C PHE A 269 17.90 1.14 -0.77
N TYR A 270 17.89 0.01 -0.06
CA TYR A 270 18.12 -0.03 1.40
C TYR A 270 19.59 0.22 1.80
N ALA A 271 20.50 0.20 0.83
CA ALA A 271 21.93 0.47 1.04
C ALA A 271 22.31 1.92 0.67
N THR A 272 21.37 2.77 0.26
CA THR A 272 21.65 4.13 -0.21
C THR A 272 21.77 5.18 0.91
N GLY A 273 21.35 4.87 2.14
CA GLY A 273 21.27 5.83 3.25
C GLY A 273 20.05 6.76 3.18
N ILE A 274 19.15 6.55 2.23
CA ILE A 274 18.01 7.44 2.00
C ILE A 274 16.98 7.38 3.13
N LEU A 275 16.75 6.18 3.70
CA LEU A 275 15.81 6.01 4.80
C LEU A 275 16.34 6.66 6.08
N GLU A 276 17.66 6.63 6.29
CA GLU A 276 18.33 7.35 7.36
C GLU A 276 18.14 8.86 7.19
N SER A 277 18.38 9.38 5.96
CA SER A 277 18.24 10.81 5.67
C SER A 277 16.82 11.32 5.91
N PHE A 278 15.79 10.56 5.56
CA PHE A 278 14.41 10.92 5.85
C PHE A 278 14.15 11.04 7.35
N SER A 279 14.66 10.12 8.16
CA SER A 279 14.46 10.16 9.62
C SER A 279 15.19 11.31 10.31
N GLU A 280 16.22 11.88 9.67
CA GLU A 280 17.03 12.99 10.16
C GLU A 280 16.57 14.36 9.61
N MET A 281 15.68 14.34 8.63
CA MET A 281 15.14 15.55 8.01
C MET A 281 14.39 16.40 9.04
N PRO A 282 14.57 17.75 9.03
CA PRO A 282 13.76 18.64 9.84
C PRO A 282 12.26 18.50 9.50
N TYR A 283 11.41 18.57 10.52
CA TYR A 283 9.97 18.36 10.34
C TYR A 283 9.34 19.32 9.32
N GLU A 284 9.69 20.59 9.37
CA GLU A 284 9.19 21.59 8.42
C GLU A 284 9.65 21.27 6.99
N ALA A 285 10.87 20.78 6.80
CA ALA A 285 11.35 20.36 5.50
C ALA A 285 10.58 19.15 4.95
N MET A 286 10.16 18.22 5.80
CA MET A 286 9.30 17.09 5.37
C MET A 286 7.98 17.59 4.76
N ILE A 287 7.43 18.70 5.27
CA ILE A 287 6.21 19.31 4.77
C ILE A 287 6.50 20.12 3.49
N ASP A 288 7.55 20.92 3.51
CA ASP A 288 7.90 21.84 2.40
C ASP A 288 8.36 21.06 1.15
N ASP A 289 9.08 19.97 1.32
CA ASP A 289 9.57 19.08 0.25
C ASP A 289 8.53 18.00 -0.18
N ASP A 290 7.29 18.13 0.26
CA ASP A 290 6.17 17.25 -0.11
C ASP A 290 6.38 15.78 0.25
N ILE A 291 7.12 15.50 1.34
CA ILE A 291 7.32 14.15 1.89
C ILE A 291 6.08 13.71 2.69
N VAL A 292 5.41 14.66 3.34
CA VAL A 292 4.16 14.45 4.08
C VAL A 292 3.19 15.62 3.85
N TRP A 293 1.90 15.33 3.88
CA TRP A 293 0.86 16.34 3.74
C TRP A 293 0.28 16.72 5.10
N VAL A 294 0.73 17.83 5.65
CA VAL A 294 0.27 18.34 6.95
C VAL A 294 -0.10 19.82 6.81
N GLY A 295 -1.36 20.13 7.18
CA GLY A 295 -1.86 21.51 7.07
C GLY A 295 -3.37 21.59 7.09
N THR A 296 -3.88 22.66 6.50
CA THR A 296 -5.33 22.84 6.29
C THR A 296 -5.80 22.02 5.09
N PRO A 297 -7.13 21.76 4.99
CA PRO A 297 -7.72 21.12 3.81
C PRO A 297 -7.36 21.84 2.49
N ASP A 298 -7.27 23.17 2.49
CA ASP A 298 -6.91 23.94 1.30
C ASP A 298 -5.47 23.67 0.86
N GLU A 299 -4.51 23.68 1.79
CA GLU A 299 -3.10 23.42 1.50
C GLU A 299 -2.89 22.01 0.96
N VAL A 300 -3.57 21.02 1.54
CA VAL A 300 -3.45 19.62 1.07
C VAL A 300 -4.16 19.44 -0.28
N ALA A 301 -5.27 20.11 -0.53
CA ALA A 301 -5.91 20.09 -1.85
C ALA A 301 -5.01 20.69 -2.94
N GLU A 302 -4.28 21.77 -2.67
CA GLU A 302 -3.30 22.34 -3.61
C GLU A 302 -2.18 21.36 -3.95
N ARG A 303 -1.67 20.60 -2.97
CA ARG A 303 -0.65 19.56 -3.19
C ARG A 303 -1.19 18.41 -4.03
N ILE A 304 -2.42 17.93 -3.75
CA ILE A 304 -3.09 16.92 -4.57
C ILE A 304 -3.29 17.42 -6.00
N GLN A 305 -3.68 18.69 -6.18
CA GLN A 305 -3.85 19.27 -7.50
C GLN A 305 -2.53 19.26 -8.29
N ALA A 306 -1.40 19.57 -7.65
CA ALA A 306 -0.08 19.51 -8.27
C ALA A 306 0.27 18.06 -8.71
N VAL A 307 -0.07 17.05 -7.91
CA VAL A 307 0.12 15.65 -8.29
C VAL A 307 -0.79 15.27 -9.47
N VAL A 308 -2.06 15.69 -9.46
CA VAL A 308 -3.02 15.44 -10.57
C VAL A 308 -2.52 16.01 -11.88
N GLU A 309 -1.94 17.22 -11.86
CA GLU A 309 -1.43 17.90 -13.05
C GLU A 309 -0.15 17.26 -13.63
N GLN A 310 0.65 16.61 -12.77
CA GLN A 310 1.93 16.02 -13.14
C GLN A 310 1.85 14.53 -13.44
N CYS A 311 0.93 13.82 -12.79
CA CYS A 311 0.87 12.37 -12.82
C CYS A 311 -0.26 11.86 -13.76
N GLU A 312 0.03 11.80 -15.06
CA GLU A 312 -0.86 11.18 -16.03
C GLU A 312 -1.10 9.69 -15.62
N GLY A 313 -2.36 9.25 -15.68
CA GLY A 313 -2.75 7.90 -15.25
C GLY A 313 -3.02 7.77 -13.75
N LEU A 314 -3.04 8.89 -13.00
CA LEU A 314 -3.47 8.90 -11.61
C LEU A 314 -4.95 8.57 -11.49
N THR A 315 -5.27 7.46 -10.86
CA THR A 315 -6.66 6.98 -10.67
C THR A 315 -7.15 7.12 -9.24
N GLU A 316 -6.23 7.07 -8.27
CA GLU A 316 -6.55 7.09 -6.85
C GLU A 316 -5.51 7.89 -6.04
N VAL A 317 -5.97 8.64 -5.06
CA VAL A 317 -5.15 9.19 -3.97
C VAL A 317 -5.52 8.49 -2.68
N ALA A 318 -4.54 7.88 -2.02
CA ALA A 318 -4.70 7.21 -0.73
C ALA A 318 -3.92 7.96 0.36
N ILE A 319 -4.53 8.16 1.52
CA ILE A 319 -3.89 8.84 2.65
C ILE A 319 -3.70 7.93 3.84
N THR A 320 -2.55 8.09 4.52
CA THR A 320 -2.27 7.44 5.79
C THR A 320 -2.56 8.42 6.92
N THR A 321 -3.61 8.15 7.69
CA THR A 321 -4.07 9.06 8.77
C THR A 321 -3.70 8.57 10.17
N ASN A 322 -3.27 7.31 10.31
CA ASN A 322 -2.99 6.65 11.59
C ASN A 322 -1.50 6.33 11.83
N MET A 323 -0.61 7.08 11.14
CA MET A 323 0.84 6.91 11.26
C MET A 323 1.38 7.23 12.64
N GLY A 324 2.53 6.62 12.99
CA GLY A 324 3.35 6.99 14.15
C GLY A 324 2.66 6.87 15.51
N GLY A 325 1.54 6.12 15.59
CA GLY A 325 0.78 5.98 16.82
C GLY A 325 0.00 7.24 17.24
N ILE A 326 -0.36 8.08 16.28
CA ILE A 326 -1.23 9.26 16.48
C ILE A 326 -2.50 8.88 17.25
N GLU A 327 -3.10 9.81 17.98
CA GLU A 327 -4.33 9.58 18.71
C GLU A 327 -5.48 9.29 17.72
N HIS A 328 -6.28 8.27 18.05
CA HIS A 328 -7.34 7.77 17.18
C HIS A 328 -8.32 8.86 16.71
N TRP A 329 -8.72 9.74 17.62
CA TRP A 329 -9.63 10.83 17.27
C TRP A 329 -9.06 11.82 16.25
N LYS A 330 -7.74 12.05 16.25
CA LYS A 330 -7.05 12.89 15.27
C LYS A 330 -7.05 12.24 13.88
N ALA A 331 -6.84 10.92 13.82
CA ALA A 331 -6.95 10.16 12.59
C ALA A 331 -8.37 10.26 11.99
N LEU A 332 -9.42 10.12 12.83
CA LEU A 332 -10.82 10.27 12.39
C LEU A 332 -11.14 11.71 11.94
N LYS A 333 -10.65 12.72 12.68
CA LYS A 333 -10.81 14.13 12.28
C LYS A 333 -10.18 14.39 10.90
N THR A 334 -8.97 13.88 10.67
CA THR A 334 -8.31 13.99 9.35
C THR A 334 -9.13 13.34 8.25
N GLN A 335 -9.67 12.13 8.46
CA GLN A 335 -10.55 11.45 7.50
C GLN A 335 -11.79 12.29 7.20
N GLN A 336 -12.44 12.83 8.24
CA GLN A 336 -13.63 13.66 8.07
C GLN A 336 -13.32 14.94 7.27
N LEU A 337 -12.31 15.72 7.68
CA LEU A 337 -11.93 16.95 6.98
C LEU A 337 -11.52 16.69 5.52
N PHE A 338 -10.80 15.60 5.28
CA PHE A 338 -10.41 15.20 3.93
C PHE A 338 -11.65 14.89 3.08
N ALA A 339 -12.58 14.13 3.63
CA ALA A 339 -13.81 13.76 2.93
C ALA A 339 -14.74 14.96 2.66
N GLU A 340 -14.88 15.87 3.61
CA GLU A 340 -15.80 17.00 3.50
C GLU A 340 -15.22 18.16 2.67
N GLN A 341 -13.90 18.40 2.74
CA GLN A 341 -13.31 19.62 2.18
C GLN A 341 -12.31 19.39 1.05
N VAL A 342 -11.71 18.18 0.95
CA VAL A 342 -10.71 17.86 -0.10
C VAL A 342 -11.34 17.03 -1.22
N MET A 343 -11.90 15.86 -0.91
CA MET A 343 -12.43 14.93 -1.92
C MET A 343 -13.43 15.56 -2.91
N PRO A 344 -14.37 16.46 -2.50
CA PRO A 344 -15.34 17.04 -3.43
C PRO A 344 -14.69 17.87 -4.56
N ARG A 345 -13.49 18.39 -4.35
CA ARG A 345 -12.76 19.20 -5.35
C ARG A 345 -12.27 18.38 -6.54
N PHE A 346 -12.13 17.05 -6.36
CA PHE A 346 -11.55 16.14 -7.35
C PHE A 346 -12.53 15.07 -7.84
N ARG A 347 -13.70 14.99 -7.24
CA ARG A 347 -14.81 14.14 -7.72
C ARG A 347 -15.62 14.89 -8.76
N ALA A 348 -15.99 14.21 -9.84
CA ALA A 348 -16.94 14.78 -10.78
C ALA A 348 -18.26 15.09 -10.02
N PRO A 349 -18.93 16.23 -10.32
CA PRO A 349 -20.24 16.51 -9.73
C PRO A 349 -21.17 15.31 -9.96
N VAL A 350 -21.74 14.77 -8.90
CA VAL A 350 -22.82 13.77 -9.05
C VAL A 350 -23.92 14.44 -9.84
N ALA A 351 -24.16 13.98 -11.06
CA ALA A 351 -25.29 14.47 -11.84
C ALA A 351 -26.54 14.33 -10.97
N ALA A 352 -27.20 15.44 -10.65
CA ALA A 352 -28.43 15.41 -9.88
C ALA A 352 -29.39 14.47 -10.61
N VAL A 353 -29.72 13.36 -9.97
CA VAL A 353 -30.79 12.47 -10.46
C VAL A 353 -32.05 13.32 -10.40
N ALA A 354 -32.48 13.79 -11.57
CA ALA A 354 -33.75 14.49 -11.70
C ALA A 354 -34.84 13.50 -11.28
N GLY A 355 -35.50 13.81 -10.13
CA GLY A 355 -36.59 13.05 -9.56
C GLY A 355 -37.88 13.12 -10.39
#